data_c6a954bf0f7a55678d1f99abca54dd2b
#
_entry.id   c6a954bf0f7a55678d1f99abca54dd2b
#
_cell.length_a   1.000
_cell.length_b   1.000
_cell.length_c   1.000
_cell.angle_alpha   90.00
_cell.angle_beta   90.00
_cell.angle_gamma   90.00
#
_symmetry.space_group_name_H-M   'P 1'
#
loop_
_entity.id
_entity.type
_entity.pdbx_description
1 polymer ?
#
loop_
_entity_poly.entity_id
_entity_poly.type
_entity_poly.pdbx_seq_one_letter_code
_entity_poly.pdbx_strand_id
1 'polypeptide(L)'
;MLLVLASPLILVVVMLAVAARLVAGALIHVAVWLWWWPRGRDVLFVYSDSPVWHDYIEINILPNIRQRAILLNWSQRSKRSSGLAWAVFRHFGGKTEFCPLAVVFRPFGQVFRFWQPFRDWKHGRGSLLEQTQAEFFQAIGLQSPKRNSG
;
A
#
# COMPACT_ATOMS: atom_id res chain seq x y z
N MET A 1 -12.59 -24.27 -35.66
CA MET A 1 -13.65 -24.70 -34.72
C MET A 1 -13.18 -24.82 -33.27
N LEU A 2 -11.94 -25.24 -32.98
CA LEU A 2 -11.41 -25.28 -31.60
C LEU A 2 -11.26 -23.89 -30.93
N LEU A 3 -10.90 -22.84 -31.68
CA LEU A 3 -10.73 -21.49 -31.15
C LEU A 3 -12.03 -20.82 -30.67
N VAL A 4 -13.18 -21.19 -31.27
CA VAL A 4 -14.50 -20.64 -30.93
C VAL A 4 -15.02 -21.24 -29.61
N LEU A 5 -14.68 -22.49 -29.31
CA LEU A 5 -15.06 -23.16 -28.06
C LEU A 5 -14.18 -22.76 -26.86
N ALA A 6 -12.95 -22.32 -27.11
CA ALA A 6 -12.04 -21.81 -26.06
C ALA A 6 -12.48 -20.46 -25.51
N SER A 7 -13.17 -19.63 -26.30
CA SER A 7 -13.60 -18.28 -25.91
C SER A 7 -14.55 -18.26 -24.69
N PRO A 8 -15.65 -19.02 -24.63
CA PRO A 8 -16.53 -19.01 -23.46
C PRO A 8 -15.88 -19.62 -22.20
N LEU A 9 -15.01 -20.63 -22.37
CA LEU A 9 -14.30 -21.20 -21.22
C LEU A 9 -13.30 -20.21 -20.63
N ILE A 10 -12.58 -19.46 -21.45
CA ILE A 10 -11.67 -18.40 -21.01
C ILE A 10 -12.46 -17.33 -20.27
N LEU A 11 -13.60 -16.92 -20.80
CA LEU A 11 -14.47 -15.92 -20.16
C LEU A 11 -14.91 -16.38 -18.76
N VAL A 12 -15.37 -17.62 -18.63
CA VAL A 12 -15.78 -18.20 -17.33
C VAL A 12 -14.60 -18.21 -16.34
N VAL A 13 -13.43 -18.65 -16.76
CA VAL A 13 -12.22 -18.66 -15.91
C VAL A 13 -11.85 -17.25 -15.45
N VAL A 14 -11.89 -16.26 -16.35
CA VAL A 14 -11.62 -14.85 -16.01
C VAL A 14 -12.67 -14.33 -15.01
N MET A 15 -13.94 -14.59 -15.25
CA MET A 15 -15.02 -14.19 -14.33
C MET A 15 -14.86 -14.79 -12.94
N LEU A 16 -14.52 -16.08 -12.86
CA LEU A 16 -14.25 -16.74 -11.58
C LEU A 16 -13.04 -16.16 -10.88
N ALA A 17 -11.95 -15.86 -11.61
CA ALA A 17 -10.76 -15.24 -11.05
C ALA A 17 -11.04 -13.83 -10.51
N VAL A 18 -11.83 -13.04 -11.23
CA VAL A 18 -12.27 -11.70 -10.79
C VAL A 18 -13.15 -11.82 -9.54
N ALA A 19 -14.15 -12.71 -9.54
CA ALA A 19 -15.02 -12.94 -8.40
C ALA A 19 -14.22 -13.37 -7.16
N ALA A 20 -13.29 -14.31 -7.30
CA ALA A 20 -12.42 -14.77 -6.21
C ALA A 20 -11.58 -13.62 -5.64
N ARG A 21 -11.06 -12.73 -6.51
CA ARG A 21 -10.27 -11.56 -6.09
C ARG A 21 -11.12 -10.54 -5.33
N LEU A 22 -12.35 -10.29 -5.77
CA LEU A 22 -13.28 -9.39 -5.08
C LEU A 22 -13.68 -9.95 -3.70
N VAL A 23 -13.99 -11.24 -3.61
CA VAL A 23 -14.28 -11.90 -2.34
C VAL A 23 -13.07 -11.83 -1.40
N ALA A 24 -11.88 -12.13 -1.88
CA ALA A 24 -10.66 -12.01 -1.09
C ALA A 24 -10.44 -10.57 -0.58
N GLY A 25 -10.68 -9.56 -1.42
CA GLY A 25 -10.63 -8.16 -1.02
C GLY A 25 -11.64 -7.81 0.06
N ALA A 26 -12.89 -8.27 -0.08
CA ALA A 26 -13.93 -8.06 0.91
C ALA A 26 -13.57 -8.72 2.26
N LEU A 27 -13.07 -9.96 2.25
CA LEU A 27 -12.63 -10.66 3.45
C LEU A 27 -11.46 -9.93 4.15
N ILE A 28 -10.51 -9.41 3.38
CA ILE A 28 -9.41 -8.59 3.91
C ILE A 28 -9.96 -7.32 4.58
N HIS A 29 -10.90 -6.62 3.95
CA HIS A 29 -11.54 -5.43 4.55
C HIS A 29 -12.24 -5.75 5.87
N VAL A 30 -13.01 -6.83 5.91
CA VAL A 30 -13.66 -7.29 7.13
C VAL A 30 -12.63 -7.63 8.21
N ALA A 31 -11.57 -8.36 7.87
CA ALA A 31 -10.50 -8.71 8.80
C ALA A 31 -9.77 -7.46 9.35
N VAL A 32 -9.48 -6.48 8.49
CA VAL A 32 -8.89 -5.19 8.91
C VAL A 32 -9.84 -4.45 9.84
N TRP A 33 -11.12 -4.39 9.48
CA TRP A 33 -12.13 -3.72 10.28
C TRP A 33 -12.31 -4.37 11.67
N LEU A 34 -12.27 -5.70 11.77
CA LEU A 34 -12.41 -6.43 13.03
C LEU A 34 -11.14 -6.41 13.88
N TRP A 35 -9.95 -6.40 13.26
CA TRP A 35 -8.68 -6.61 13.97
C TRP A 35 -7.85 -5.35 14.17
N TRP A 36 -7.81 -4.47 13.16
CA TRP A 36 -6.99 -3.26 13.21
C TRP A 36 -7.76 -2.04 13.67
N TRP A 37 -9.00 -1.88 13.19
CA TRP A 37 -9.83 -0.72 13.52
C TRP A 37 -10.03 -0.51 15.03
N PRO A 38 -10.39 -1.55 15.85
CA PRO A 38 -10.55 -1.37 17.31
C PRO A 38 -9.26 -0.96 18.01
N ARG A 39 -8.12 -1.18 17.36
CA ARG A 39 -6.78 -0.78 17.85
C ARG A 39 -6.34 0.58 17.31
N GLY A 40 -7.21 1.32 16.65
CA GLY A 40 -6.90 2.61 16.04
C GLY A 40 -5.95 2.52 14.84
N ARG A 41 -5.81 1.34 14.21
CA ARG A 41 -4.89 1.11 13.09
C ARG A 41 -5.68 0.97 11.79
N ASP A 42 -5.47 1.91 10.88
CA ASP A 42 -6.17 1.99 9.60
C ASP A 42 -5.22 2.13 8.40
N VAL A 43 -3.92 2.05 8.65
CA VAL A 43 -2.87 2.17 7.64
C VAL A 43 -1.94 0.96 7.68
N LEU A 44 -1.64 0.38 6.52
CA LEU A 44 -0.47 -0.48 6.33
C LEU A 44 0.60 0.32 5.60
N PHE A 45 1.78 0.44 6.17
CA PHE A 45 2.92 1.07 5.52
C PHE A 45 4.05 0.05 5.32
N VAL A 46 4.39 -0.19 4.07
CA VAL A 46 5.43 -1.16 3.67
C VAL A 46 6.64 -0.40 3.17
N TYR A 47 7.80 -0.65 3.74
CA TYR A 47 9.06 -0.04 3.34
C TYR A 47 10.21 -1.04 3.43
N SER A 48 11.38 -0.65 2.95
CA SER A 48 12.61 -1.46 3.02
C SER A 48 13.77 -0.62 3.52
N ASP A 49 14.83 -1.28 3.96
CA ASP A 49 16.06 -0.66 4.48
C ASP A 49 16.94 -0.09 3.34
N SER A 50 16.34 0.34 2.23
CA SER A 50 17.07 0.94 1.13
C SER A 50 17.65 2.30 1.52
N PRO A 51 18.95 2.55 1.29
CA PRO A 51 19.59 3.83 1.64
C PRO A 51 19.02 5.03 0.87
N VAL A 52 18.26 4.80 -0.19
CA VAL A 52 17.65 5.86 -1.01
C VAL A 52 16.51 6.57 -0.29
N TRP A 53 15.69 5.84 0.48
CA TRP A 53 14.48 6.39 1.09
C TRP A 53 14.34 6.11 2.58
N HIS A 54 15.18 5.26 3.15
CA HIS A 54 15.07 4.87 4.55
C HIS A 54 15.07 6.08 5.48
N ASP A 55 16.07 6.93 5.40
CA ASP A 55 16.22 8.11 6.25
C ASP A 55 15.06 9.10 6.06
N TYR A 56 14.63 9.31 4.82
CA TYR A 56 13.49 10.18 4.53
C TYR A 56 12.21 9.66 5.18
N ILE A 57 11.94 8.36 5.07
CA ILE A 57 10.76 7.71 5.64
C ILE A 57 10.79 7.79 7.17
N GLU A 58 11.93 7.49 7.80
CA GLU A 58 12.10 7.53 9.25
C GLU A 58 11.90 8.94 9.82
N ILE A 59 12.34 9.98 9.10
CA ILE A 59 12.26 11.37 9.58
C ILE A 59 10.92 12.02 9.24
N ASN A 60 10.40 11.82 8.02
CA ASN A 60 9.27 12.63 7.52
C ASN A 60 7.93 11.89 7.52
N ILE A 61 7.92 10.56 7.43
CA ILE A 61 6.67 9.79 7.30
C ILE A 61 6.33 9.06 8.60
N LEU A 62 7.23 8.23 9.10
CA LEU A 62 6.94 7.35 10.24
C LEU A 62 6.52 8.08 11.51
N PRO A 63 7.10 9.23 11.91
CA PRO A 63 6.67 9.92 13.13
C PRO A 63 5.19 10.29 13.13
N ASN A 64 4.65 10.60 11.94
CA ASN A 64 3.26 11.03 11.77
C ASN A 64 2.25 9.87 11.72
N ILE A 65 2.70 8.67 11.38
CA ILE A 65 1.80 7.52 11.15
C ILE A 65 2.01 6.37 12.15
N ARG A 66 3.09 6.38 12.92
CA ARG A 66 3.51 5.24 13.76
C ARG A 66 2.43 4.74 14.72
N GLN A 67 1.59 5.62 15.23
CA GLN A 67 0.48 5.25 16.13
C GLN A 67 -0.69 4.57 15.40
N ARG A 68 -0.89 4.88 14.11
CA ARG A 68 -2.01 4.42 13.29
C ARG A 68 -1.63 3.36 12.26
N ALA A 69 -0.35 3.19 11.98
CA ALA A 69 0.13 2.29 10.96
C ALA A 69 0.57 0.94 11.53
N ILE A 70 0.30 -0.11 10.76
CA ILE A 70 1.02 -1.36 10.82
C ILE A 70 2.23 -1.21 9.91
N LEU A 71 3.42 -1.33 10.46
CA LEU A 71 4.67 -1.19 9.72
C LEU A 71 5.16 -2.57 9.26
N LEU A 72 5.41 -2.71 7.97
CA LEU A 72 5.95 -3.94 7.37
C LEU A 72 7.29 -3.61 6.70
N ASN A 73 8.38 -4.08 7.29
CA ASN A 73 9.69 -3.95 6.68
C ASN A 73 9.94 -5.11 5.71
N TRP A 74 10.00 -4.80 4.42
CA TRP A 74 10.22 -5.77 3.36
C TRP A 74 11.60 -6.45 3.43
N SER A 75 12.62 -5.76 3.94
CA SER A 75 13.96 -6.34 4.10
C SER A 75 13.98 -7.47 5.14
N GLN A 76 13.01 -7.50 6.05
CA GLN A 76 12.85 -8.52 7.08
C GLN A 76 11.78 -9.59 6.75
N ARG A 77 11.41 -9.73 5.48
CA ARG A 77 10.32 -10.61 5.00
C ARG A 77 10.46 -12.07 5.43
N SER A 78 11.68 -12.60 5.54
CA SER A 78 11.92 -14.00 5.92
C SER A 78 11.47 -14.34 7.33
N LYS A 79 11.35 -13.34 8.22
CA LYS A 79 10.97 -13.53 9.63
C LYS A 79 9.46 -13.35 9.90
N ARG A 80 8.69 -12.75 8.97
CA ARG A 80 7.28 -12.35 9.18
C ARG A 80 6.39 -12.49 7.93
N SER A 81 6.64 -13.46 7.08
CA SER A 81 5.87 -13.68 5.85
C SER A 81 4.45 -14.22 6.05
N SER A 82 3.92 -14.17 7.26
CA SER A 82 2.57 -14.63 7.58
C SER A 82 1.77 -13.55 8.31
N GLY A 83 0.45 -13.62 8.19
CA GLY A 83 -0.48 -12.73 8.89
C GLY A 83 -1.24 -11.75 7.99
N LEU A 84 -2.15 -11.00 8.63
CA LEU A 84 -3.06 -10.09 7.93
C LEU A 84 -2.32 -8.98 7.17
N ALA A 85 -1.26 -8.40 7.74
CA ALA A 85 -0.47 -7.36 7.07
C ALA A 85 0.14 -7.86 5.75
N TRP A 86 0.63 -9.09 5.74
CA TRP A 86 1.15 -9.72 4.54
C TRP A 86 0.06 -10.00 3.50
N ALA A 87 -1.11 -10.50 3.93
CA ALA A 87 -2.25 -10.72 3.05
C ALA A 87 -2.74 -9.42 2.39
N VAL A 88 -2.82 -8.34 3.18
CA VAL A 88 -3.14 -6.99 2.69
C VAL A 88 -2.11 -6.54 1.65
N PHE A 89 -0.82 -6.65 1.96
CA PHE A 89 0.24 -6.25 1.04
C PHE A 89 0.20 -7.01 -0.28
N ARG A 90 0.05 -8.33 -0.24
CA ARG A 90 -0.07 -9.16 -1.45
C ARG A 90 -1.29 -8.83 -2.30
N HIS A 91 -2.42 -8.54 -1.65
CA HIS A 91 -3.67 -8.23 -2.35
C HIS A 91 -3.62 -6.85 -3.03
N PHE A 92 -3.17 -5.83 -2.30
CA PHE A 92 -3.15 -4.43 -2.77
C PHE A 92 -1.85 -4.03 -3.47
N GLY A 93 -0.72 -4.63 -3.14
CA GLY A 93 0.57 -4.38 -3.77
C GLY A 93 0.62 -4.76 -5.25
N GLY A 94 -0.13 -5.79 -5.62
CA GLY A 94 -0.18 -6.30 -7.00
C GLY A 94 0.97 -7.27 -7.31
N LYS A 95 1.10 -7.63 -8.60
CA LYS A 95 2.11 -8.59 -9.06
C LYS A 95 3.54 -8.08 -9.00
N THR A 96 3.71 -6.77 -9.08
CA THR A 96 4.97 -6.06 -8.92
C THR A 96 4.97 -5.37 -7.57
N GLU A 97 5.57 -6.00 -6.59
CA GLU A 97 5.63 -5.57 -5.20
C GLU A 97 6.69 -4.47 -5.05
N PHE A 98 6.36 -3.26 -5.52
CA PHE A 98 7.24 -2.11 -5.34
C PHE A 98 7.00 -1.47 -3.99
N CYS A 99 7.96 -1.56 -3.09
CA CYS A 99 8.01 -0.72 -1.90
C CYS A 99 8.91 0.51 -2.13
N PRO A 100 8.66 1.64 -1.46
CA PRO A 100 7.64 1.83 -0.42
C PRO A 100 6.22 1.98 -0.94
N LEU A 101 5.25 1.47 -0.17
CA LEU A 101 3.84 1.70 -0.44
C LEU A 101 3.03 1.81 0.86
N ALA A 102 1.94 2.57 0.80
CA ALA A 102 0.96 2.64 1.88
C ALA A 102 -0.41 2.18 1.39
N VAL A 103 -1.15 1.48 2.26
CA VAL A 103 -2.57 1.15 2.05
C VAL A 103 -3.36 1.77 3.18
N VAL A 104 -4.31 2.65 2.85
CA VAL A 104 -5.19 3.35 3.78
C VAL A 104 -6.59 2.77 3.69
N PHE A 105 -7.15 2.33 4.82
CA PHE A 105 -8.49 1.72 4.90
C PHE A 105 -9.55 2.74 5.35
N ARG A 106 -9.62 3.90 4.66
CA ARG A 106 -10.65 4.93 4.90
C ARG A 106 -11.15 5.55 3.60
N PRO A 107 -12.40 5.35 3.24
CA PRO A 107 -13.39 4.33 3.67
C PRO A 107 -13.10 2.97 3.03
N PHE A 108 -12.35 2.95 1.93
CA PHE A 108 -11.93 1.76 1.17
C PHE A 108 -10.42 1.75 1.02
N GLY A 109 -9.82 0.59 0.74
CA GLY A 109 -8.39 0.45 0.59
C GLY A 109 -7.82 1.32 -0.55
N GLN A 110 -7.22 2.45 -0.18
CA GLN A 110 -6.51 3.32 -1.10
C GLN A 110 -5.02 3.00 -1.05
N VAL A 111 -4.39 2.87 -2.22
CA VAL A 111 -2.97 2.50 -2.34
C VAL A 111 -2.16 3.69 -2.79
N PHE A 112 -1.18 4.07 -2.00
CA PHE A 112 -0.20 5.11 -2.32
C PHE A 112 1.16 4.47 -2.60
N ARG A 113 1.68 4.65 -3.79
CA ARG A 113 2.94 4.06 -4.25
C ARG A 113 4.04 5.11 -4.25
N PHE A 114 5.03 4.92 -3.39
CA PHE A 114 6.14 5.88 -3.22
C PHE A 114 7.38 5.53 -4.04
N TRP A 115 7.43 4.35 -4.67
CA TRP A 115 8.62 3.91 -5.40
C TRP A 115 9.02 4.88 -6.53
N GLN A 116 8.09 5.23 -7.42
CA GLN A 116 8.38 6.19 -8.52
C GLN A 116 8.67 7.59 -7.98
N PRO A 117 7.89 8.15 -7.03
CA PRO A 117 8.21 9.40 -6.37
C PRO A 117 9.62 9.46 -5.77
N PHE A 118 10.08 8.42 -5.06
CA PHE A 118 11.43 8.37 -4.52
C PHE A 118 12.51 8.22 -5.59
N ARG A 119 12.24 7.48 -6.65
CA ARG A 119 13.15 7.38 -7.80
C ARG A 119 13.36 8.75 -8.43
N ASP A 120 12.29 9.51 -8.65
CA ASP A 120 12.36 10.84 -9.22
C ASP A 120 13.05 11.83 -8.28
N TRP A 121 12.76 11.74 -6.98
CA TRP A 121 13.43 12.54 -5.95
C TRP A 121 14.95 12.33 -5.94
N LYS A 122 15.42 11.09 -6.05
CA LYS A 122 16.85 10.76 -6.17
C LYS A 122 17.53 11.47 -7.36
N HIS A 123 16.78 11.77 -8.41
CA HIS A 123 17.25 12.46 -9.61
C HIS A 123 16.92 13.98 -9.58
N GLY A 124 16.67 14.55 -8.40
CA GLY A 124 16.42 15.99 -8.22
C GLY A 124 15.01 16.45 -8.56
N ARG A 125 14.05 15.55 -8.79
CA ARG A 125 12.65 15.84 -9.09
C ARG A 125 11.74 15.48 -7.91
N GLY A 126 11.67 16.37 -6.92
CA GLY A 126 10.97 16.12 -5.65
C GLY A 126 9.47 16.37 -5.67
N SER A 127 8.93 17.05 -6.67
CA SER A 127 7.51 17.48 -6.70
C SER A 127 6.52 16.33 -6.59
N LEU A 128 6.79 15.20 -7.26
CA LEU A 128 5.93 14.01 -7.20
C LEU A 128 5.92 13.36 -5.81
N LEU A 129 7.06 13.35 -5.13
CA LEU A 129 7.15 12.82 -3.75
C LEU A 129 6.35 13.69 -2.78
N GLU A 130 6.49 15.02 -2.86
CA GLU A 130 5.74 15.96 -2.03
C GLU A 130 4.23 15.83 -2.27
N GLN A 131 3.81 15.72 -3.54
CA GLN A 131 2.41 15.52 -3.89
C GLN A 131 1.86 14.20 -3.34
N THR A 132 2.55 13.07 -3.58
CA THR A 132 2.13 11.75 -3.11
C THR A 132 2.04 11.71 -1.58
N GLN A 133 3.01 12.33 -0.89
CA GLN A 133 2.99 12.43 0.57
C GLN A 133 1.83 13.29 1.08
N ALA A 134 1.55 14.42 0.41
CA ALA A 134 0.42 15.28 0.76
C ALA A 134 -0.92 14.57 0.59
N GLU A 135 -1.12 13.88 -0.54
CA GLU A 135 -2.31 13.08 -0.81
C GLU A 135 -2.49 11.95 0.23
N PHE A 136 -1.39 11.27 0.57
CA PHE A 136 -1.40 10.23 1.59
C PHE A 136 -1.77 10.80 2.97
N PHE A 137 -1.16 11.91 3.40
CA PHE A 137 -1.49 12.55 4.68
C PHE A 137 -2.93 13.06 4.71
N GLN A 138 -3.42 13.63 3.61
CA GLN A 138 -4.82 14.04 3.49
C GLN A 138 -5.77 12.83 3.63
N ALA A 139 -5.46 11.70 3.00
CA ALA A 139 -6.28 10.48 3.08
C ALA A 139 -6.39 9.93 4.51
N ILE A 140 -5.36 10.13 5.34
CA ILE A 140 -5.39 9.74 6.76
C ILE A 140 -5.87 10.87 7.69
N GLY A 141 -6.29 12.01 7.15
CA GLY A 141 -6.80 13.15 7.92
C GLY A 141 -5.72 13.94 8.66
N LEU A 142 -4.46 13.86 8.22
CA LEU A 142 -3.38 14.72 8.68
C LEU A 142 -3.23 15.92 7.72
N GLN A 143 -3.03 17.10 8.30
CA GLN A 143 -2.65 18.25 7.49
C GLN A 143 -1.21 18.06 6.99
N SER A 144 -1.00 18.32 5.70
CA SER A 144 0.37 18.37 5.16
C SER A 144 1.19 19.40 5.94
N PRO A 145 2.43 19.09 6.37
CA PRO A 145 3.25 20.07 7.04
C PRO A 145 3.38 21.30 6.14
N LYS A 146 3.01 22.45 6.68
CA LYS A 146 3.14 23.74 5.99
C LYS A 146 4.61 23.87 5.55
N ARG A 147 4.82 24.05 4.26
CA ARG A 147 6.13 24.41 3.72
C ARG A 147 6.56 25.70 4.41
N ASN A 148 7.57 25.64 5.27
CA ASN A 148 8.29 26.82 5.67
C ASN A 148 9.08 27.30 4.44
N SER A 149 8.46 28.21 3.68
CA SER A 149 9.16 29.03 2.70
C SER A 149 10.01 30.03 3.48
N GLY A 150 11.25 29.62 3.72
CA GLY A 150 12.34 30.47 4.14
C GLY A 150 13.17 30.81 2.92
#